data_a1153fe687a7b0239c3a9febba29aa3a
#
_entry.id   a1153fe687a7b0239c3a9febba29aa3a
#
_cell.length_a   1.000
_cell.length_b   1.000
_cell.length_c   1.000
_cell.angle_alpha   90.00
_cell.angle_beta   90.00
_cell.angle_gamma   90.00
#
_symmetry.space_group_name_H-M   'P 1'
#
loop_
_entity.id
_entity.type
_entity.pdbx_description
1 polymer ?
#
loop_
_entity_poly.entity_id
_entity_poly.type
_entity_poly.pdbx_seq_one_letter_code
_entity_poly.pdbx_strand_id
1 'polypeptide(L)'
;MKRLPMLVLVCILCVPGMAAFGADSSDSNLISLGHVGLEISDLQPALHFYVDQLGLKEAFRLSGADGKPWLVYLRVGNTDTFVEIFPGKKKTSPAETSKINHLGLFVKDLQAELHQLQDRGYPLPADAFEKAKKVQADNTLLYFIKDPDGNRVELSQLRQDSLQVTSRGKK
;
A
#
# COMPACT_ATOMS: atom_id res chain seq x y z
N MET A 1 54.22 -48.41 -42.44
CA MET A 1 54.07 -47.04 -41.89
C MET A 1 52.60 -46.85 -41.54
N LYS A 2 52.26 -47.04 -40.25
CA LYS A 2 50.85 -46.86 -39.74
C LYS A 2 50.68 -45.42 -39.25
N ARG A 3 49.77 -44.71 -39.91
CA ARG A 3 49.41 -43.31 -39.48
C ARG A 3 48.42 -43.41 -38.32
N LEU A 4 48.80 -42.79 -37.19
CA LEU A 4 47.96 -42.64 -35.99
C LEU A 4 46.97 -41.51 -36.22
N PRO A 5 45.66 -41.62 -35.92
CA PRO A 5 44.74 -40.50 -36.02
C PRO A 5 44.93 -39.57 -34.81
N MET A 6 45.03 -38.30 -35.10
CA MET A 6 45.10 -37.22 -34.15
C MET A 6 43.73 -36.98 -33.50
N LEU A 7 43.61 -37.32 -32.23
CA LEU A 7 42.39 -37.08 -31.44
C LEU A 7 42.31 -35.60 -31.06
N VAL A 8 41.42 -34.86 -31.69
CA VAL A 8 41.14 -33.45 -31.32
C VAL A 8 40.25 -33.46 -30.08
N LEU A 9 40.85 -33.13 -28.93
CA LEU A 9 40.12 -32.95 -27.68
C LEU A 9 39.45 -31.57 -27.68
N VAL A 10 38.13 -31.53 -27.96
CA VAL A 10 37.35 -30.30 -27.83
C VAL A 10 37.06 -30.08 -26.34
N CYS A 11 37.81 -29.21 -25.71
CA CYS A 11 37.47 -28.68 -24.38
C CYS A 11 36.23 -27.77 -24.48
N ILE A 12 35.07 -28.29 -24.15
CA ILE A 12 33.89 -27.48 -23.89
C ILE A 12 34.13 -26.75 -22.57
N LEU A 13 34.51 -25.47 -22.66
CA LEU A 13 34.50 -24.55 -21.52
C LEU A 13 33.05 -24.34 -21.11
N CYS A 14 32.57 -25.09 -20.13
CA CYS A 14 31.38 -24.73 -19.36
C CYS A 14 31.67 -23.44 -18.62
N VAL A 15 31.24 -22.30 -19.20
CA VAL A 15 31.11 -21.06 -18.47
C VAL A 15 29.94 -21.26 -17.51
N PRO A 16 30.13 -21.26 -16.17
CA PRO A 16 29.00 -21.26 -15.27
C PRO A 16 28.26 -19.95 -15.51
N GLY A 17 27.04 -20.04 -16.03
CA GLY A 17 26.14 -18.92 -16.11
C GLY A 17 26.05 -18.32 -14.72
N MET A 18 26.60 -17.12 -14.55
CA MET A 18 26.27 -16.28 -13.42
C MET A 18 24.76 -15.99 -13.54
N ALA A 19 23.95 -16.82 -12.87
CA ALA A 19 22.62 -16.39 -12.51
C ALA A 19 22.84 -15.08 -11.72
N ALA A 20 22.47 -13.97 -12.35
CA ALA A 20 22.29 -12.72 -11.63
C ALA A 20 21.19 -13.01 -10.61
N PHE A 21 21.58 -13.37 -9.41
CA PHE A 21 20.70 -13.26 -8.26
C PHE A 21 20.38 -11.77 -8.16
N GLY A 22 19.21 -11.41 -8.68
CA GLY A 22 18.60 -10.15 -8.32
C GLY A 22 18.69 -10.08 -6.79
N ALA A 23 19.35 -9.06 -6.27
CA ALA A 23 19.35 -8.79 -4.85
C ALA A 23 17.88 -8.78 -4.44
N ASP A 24 17.46 -9.82 -3.75
CA ASP A 24 16.18 -9.86 -3.09
C ASP A 24 16.20 -8.68 -2.13
N SER A 25 15.36 -7.67 -2.38
CA SER A 25 15.23 -6.49 -1.53
C SER A 25 14.56 -6.86 -0.19
N SER A 26 14.92 -8.03 0.33
CA SER A 26 14.29 -8.69 1.49
C SER A 26 14.45 -7.92 2.81
N ASP A 27 15.24 -6.84 2.83
CA ASP A 27 15.37 -5.96 3.99
C ASP A 27 14.25 -4.90 4.10
N SER A 28 13.40 -4.73 3.09
CA SER A 28 12.27 -3.83 3.18
C SER A 28 11.08 -4.52 3.86
N ASN A 29 10.59 -3.89 4.92
CA ASN A 29 9.35 -4.31 5.58
C ASN A 29 8.08 -3.87 4.80
N LEU A 30 8.25 -3.06 3.75
CA LEU A 30 7.18 -2.63 2.87
C LEU A 30 6.71 -3.80 1.98
N ILE A 31 5.39 -3.97 1.85
CA ILE A 31 4.79 -5.07 1.08
C ILE A 31 4.29 -4.56 -0.27
N SER A 32 3.46 -3.52 -0.26
CA SER A 32 2.80 -2.99 -1.45
C SER A 32 2.15 -1.63 -1.19
N LEU A 33 1.68 -0.99 -2.27
CA LEU A 33 0.73 0.12 -2.18
C LEU A 33 -0.62 -0.43 -1.69
N GLY A 34 -1.09 0.05 -0.55
CA GLY A 34 -2.37 -0.35 0.03
C GLY A 34 -3.56 0.40 -0.56
N HIS A 35 -3.50 1.73 -0.54
CA HIS A 35 -4.61 2.56 -0.98
C HIS A 35 -4.18 3.97 -1.40
N VAL A 36 -5.10 4.66 -2.06
CA VAL A 36 -5.03 6.10 -2.33
C VAL A 36 -6.27 6.75 -1.72
N GLY A 37 -6.09 7.78 -0.89
CA GLY A 37 -7.19 8.52 -0.27
C GLY A 37 -7.58 9.76 -1.08
N LEU A 38 -8.86 9.89 -1.41
CA LEU A 38 -9.44 10.99 -2.18
C LEU A 38 -10.44 11.76 -1.32
N GLU A 39 -10.23 13.07 -1.22
CA GLU A 39 -11.23 13.97 -0.66
C GLU A 39 -12.21 14.40 -1.73
N ILE A 40 -13.50 14.19 -1.49
CA ILE A 40 -14.55 14.52 -2.45
C ILE A 40 -15.64 15.39 -1.80
N SER A 41 -16.38 16.13 -2.63
CA SER A 41 -17.44 17.01 -2.13
C SER A 41 -18.75 16.28 -1.88
N ASP A 42 -19.13 15.36 -2.78
CA ASP A 42 -20.41 14.64 -2.74
C ASP A 42 -20.17 13.16 -3.02
N LEU A 43 -20.67 12.33 -2.10
CA LEU A 43 -20.47 10.89 -2.14
C LEU A 43 -21.20 10.23 -3.31
N GLN A 44 -22.44 10.64 -3.63
CA GLN A 44 -23.24 9.96 -4.64
C GLN A 44 -22.64 10.08 -6.05
N PRO A 45 -22.25 11.27 -6.55
CA PRO A 45 -21.54 11.38 -7.81
C PRO A 45 -20.21 10.62 -7.83
N ALA A 46 -19.47 10.59 -6.72
CA ALA A 46 -18.23 9.84 -6.64
C ALA A 46 -18.48 8.33 -6.74
N LEU A 47 -19.45 7.78 -6.01
CA LEU A 47 -19.82 6.37 -6.12
C LEU A 47 -20.32 6.02 -7.52
N HIS A 48 -21.15 6.86 -8.13
CA HIS A 48 -21.57 6.66 -9.52
C HIS A 48 -20.37 6.56 -10.46
N PHE A 49 -19.37 7.45 -10.32
CA PHE A 49 -18.17 7.39 -11.15
C PHE A 49 -17.32 6.17 -10.85
N TYR A 50 -16.93 5.95 -9.60
CA TYR A 50 -15.96 4.91 -9.25
C TYR A 50 -16.55 3.50 -9.27
N VAL A 51 -17.83 3.34 -8.88
CA VAL A 51 -18.49 2.02 -8.82
C VAL A 51 -19.18 1.72 -10.13
N ASP A 52 -20.13 2.59 -10.58
CA ASP A 52 -20.99 2.26 -11.71
C ASP A 52 -20.26 2.41 -13.05
N GLN A 53 -19.40 3.44 -13.21
CA GLN A 53 -18.70 3.70 -14.47
C GLN A 53 -17.34 2.99 -14.55
N LEU A 54 -16.50 3.06 -13.48
CA LEU A 54 -15.18 2.43 -13.47
C LEU A 54 -15.20 0.97 -13.02
N GLY A 55 -16.29 0.50 -12.40
CA GLY A 55 -16.44 -0.89 -11.99
C GLY A 55 -15.69 -1.28 -10.71
N LEU A 56 -15.25 -0.30 -9.88
CA LEU A 56 -14.74 -0.61 -8.56
C LEU A 56 -15.86 -1.16 -7.69
N LYS A 57 -15.53 -2.01 -6.72
CA LYS A 57 -16.52 -2.58 -5.80
C LYS A 57 -16.40 -1.93 -4.44
N GLU A 58 -17.52 -1.46 -3.89
CA GLU A 58 -17.54 -1.05 -2.49
C GLU A 58 -17.24 -2.27 -1.61
N ALA A 59 -16.15 -2.17 -0.84
CA ALA A 59 -15.75 -3.22 0.09
C ALA A 59 -16.44 -3.04 1.45
N PHE A 60 -16.41 -1.82 1.97
CA PHE A 60 -17.06 -1.42 3.21
C PHE A 60 -17.08 0.11 3.35
N ARG A 61 -17.84 0.60 4.32
CA ARG A 61 -17.83 2.01 4.73
C ARG A 61 -17.79 2.15 6.25
N LEU A 62 -17.23 3.25 6.69
CA LEU A 62 -17.25 3.66 8.10
C LEU A 62 -18.20 4.85 8.24
N SER A 63 -19.10 4.77 9.23
CA SER A 63 -20.10 5.80 9.49
C SER A 63 -19.95 6.37 10.89
N GLY A 64 -20.33 7.63 11.04
CA GLY A 64 -20.42 8.27 12.34
C GLY A 64 -21.66 7.82 13.14
N ALA A 65 -21.81 8.36 14.34
CA ALA A 65 -22.97 8.11 15.18
C ALA A 65 -24.30 8.57 14.55
N ASP A 66 -24.25 9.51 13.60
CA ASP A 66 -25.38 10.01 12.82
C ASP A 66 -25.72 9.11 11.61
N GLY A 67 -25.06 7.97 11.46
CA GLY A 67 -25.23 7.03 10.34
C GLY A 67 -24.63 7.49 9.01
N LYS A 68 -24.05 8.70 8.93
CA LYS A 68 -23.47 9.21 7.71
C LYS A 68 -22.07 8.63 7.50
N PRO A 69 -21.76 8.12 6.29
CA PRO A 69 -20.42 7.64 5.99
C PRO A 69 -19.42 8.82 5.95
N TRP A 70 -18.32 8.64 6.66
CA TRP A 70 -17.18 9.56 6.63
C TRP A 70 -16.00 8.99 5.84
N LEU A 71 -16.04 7.69 5.51
CA LEU A 71 -15.04 6.99 4.71
C LEU A 71 -15.69 5.81 3.99
N VAL A 72 -15.40 5.66 2.69
CA VAL A 72 -15.82 4.51 1.88
C VAL A 72 -14.59 3.90 1.21
N TYR A 73 -14.41 2.58 1.38
CA TYR A 73 -13.36 1.80 0.73
C TYR A 73 -13.88 1.15 -0.54
N LEU A 74 -13.26 1.48 -1.67
CA LEU A 74 -13.55 0.88 -2.96
C LEU A 74 -12.39 -0.02 -3.36
N ARG A 75 -12.64 -1.30 -3.55
CA ARG A 75 -11.64 -2.29 -3.95
C ARG A 75 -11.31 -2.16 -5.44
N VAL A 76 -10.03 -2.17 -5.78
CA VAL A 76 -9.54 -2.17 -7.15
C VAL A 76 -9.41 -3.63 -7.63
N GLY A 77 -10.32 -4.07 -8.49
CA GLY A 77 -10.34 -5.44 -9.01
C GLY A 77 -10.43 -6.51 -7.89
N ASN A 78 -9.60 -7.55 -8.00
CA ASN A 78 -9.48 -8.61 -6.99
C ASN A 78 -8.20 -8.49 -6.16
N THR A 79 -7.69 -7.26 -5.99
CA THR A 79 -6.46 -6.98 -5.27
C THR A 79 -6.73 -6.54 -3.83
N ASP A 80 -5.66 -6.37 -3.06
CA ASP A 80 -5.70 -5.75 -1.72
C ASP A 80 -5.40 -4.25 -1.78
N THR A 81 -5.61 -3.64 -2.95
CA THR A 81 -5.46 -2.19 -3.17
C THR A 81 -6.84 -1.53 -3.17
N PHE A 82 -6.94 -0.37 -2.55
CA PHE A 82 -8.20 0.35 -2.40
C PHE A 82 -8.07 1.80 -2.86
N VAL A 83 -9.22 2.36 -3.24
CA VAL A 83 -9.44 3.81 -3.27
C VAL A 83 -10.32 4.15 -2.06
N GLU A 84 -9.84 5.04 -1.23
CA GLU A 84 -10.58 5.58 -0.08
C GLU A 84 -11.25 6.88 -0.47
N ILE A 85 -12.53 6.98 -0.19
CA ILE A 85 -13.34 8.16 -0.47
C ILE A 85 -13.70 8.85 0.84
N PHE A 86 -13.23 10.09 1.02
CA PHE A 86 -13.55 10.95 2.16
C PHE A 86 -14.57 12.01 1.74
N PRO A 87 -15.87 11.83 2.00
CA PRO A 87 -16.91 12.76 1.60
C PRO A 87 -16.98 14.00 2.49
N GLY A 88 -17.65 15.04 2.00
CA GLY A 88 -18.02 16.23 2.79
C GLY A 88 -16.99 17.35 2.78
N LYS A 89 -16.01 17.31 1.89
CA LYS A 89 -15.09 18.46 1.71
C LYS A 89 -15.78 19.53 0.84
N LYS A 90 -15.97 20.73 1.40
CA LYS A 90 -16.51 21.85 0.62
C LYS A 90 -15.54 22.23 -0.50
N LYS A 91 -16.07 22.31 -1.72
CA LYS A 91 -15.32 22.86 -2.86
C LYS A 91 -15.05 24.34 -2.61
N THR A 92 -13.81 24.70 -2.35
CA THR A 92 -13.38 26.11 -2.33
C THR A 92 -12.91 26.54 -3.72
N SER A 93 -12.37 25.62 -4.51
CA SER A 93 -12.16 25.81 -5.95
C SER A 93 -12.08 24.44 -6.66
N PRO A 94 -12.31 24.34 -7.99
CA PRO A 94 -12.16 23.10 -8.76
C PRO A 94 -10.74 22.50 -8.65
N ALA A 95 -9.73 23.33 -8.46
CA ALA A 95 -8.33 22.89 -8.32
C ALA A 95 -8.01 22.34 -6.91
N GLU A 96 -8.81 22.66 -5.90
CA GLU A 96 -8.55 22.25 -4.51
C GLU A 96 -9.28 20.96 -4.12
N THR A 97 -10.20 20.48 -4.95
CA THR A 97 -11.10 19.37 -4.61
C THR A 97 -10.63 17.99 -5.07
N SER A 98 -9.53 17.89 -5.84
CA SER A 98 -8.97 16.62 -6.26
C SER A 98 -7.57 16.38 -5.70
N LYS A 99 -7.34 16.73 -4.44
CA LYS A 99 -6.07 16.44 -3.77
C LYS A 99 -6.07 14.99 -3.31
N ILE A 100 -4.97 14.30 -3.60
CA ILE A 100 -4.65 13.04 -2.95
C ILE A 100 -4.48 13.36 -1.45
N ASN A 101 -5.23 12.68 -0.59
CA ASN A 101 -5.15 12.90 0.84
C ASN A 101 -3.85 12.33 1.42
N HIS A 102 -3.50 11.12 1.01
CA HIS A 102 -2.28 10.43 1.43
C HIS A 102 -1.92 9.28 0.48
N LEU A 103 -0.68 8.81 0.57
CA LEU A 103 -0.20 7.56 0.02
C LEU A 103 -0.28 6.49 1.13
N GLY A 104 -0.96 5.38 0.88
CA GLY A 104 -1.04 4.27 1.83
C GLY A 104 -0.11 3.13 1.45
N LEU A 105 0.79 2.74 2.34
CA LEU A 105 1.71 1.63 2.17
C LEU A 105 1.42 0.55 3.22
N PHE A 106 1.26 -0.69 2.78
CA PHE A 106 1.18 -1.81 3.71
C PHE A 106 2.56 -2.23 4.19
N VAL A 107 2.70 -2.40 5.50
CA VAL A 107 3.91 -2.92 6.15
C VAL A 107 3.61 -4.25 6.85
N LYS A 108 4.62 -5.10 6.95
CA LYS A 108 4.50 -6.39 7.66
C LYS A 108 4.36 -6.20 9.15
N ASP A 109 5.16 -5.30 9.72
CA ASP A 109 5.20 -4.95 11.14
C ASP A 109 5.43 -3.45 11.26
N LEU A 110 4.45 -2.75 11.84
CA LEU A 110 4.50 -1.28 11.94
C LEU A 110 5.56 -0.81 12.94
N GLN A 111 5.75 -1.54 14.04
CA GLN A 111 6.77 -1.18 15.03
C GLN A 111 8.18 -1.35 14.44
N ALA A 112 8.42 -2.46 13.75
CA ALA A 112 9.69 -2.71 13.08
C ALA A 112 9.98 -1.66 11.99
N GLU A 113 8.97 -1.24 11.22
CA GLU A 113 9.13 -0.19 10.21
C GLU A 113 9.48 1.16 10.83
N LEU A 114 8.86 1.53 11.96
CA LEU A 114 9.20 2.76 12.66
C LEU A 114 10.64 2.74 13.20
N HIS A 115 11.11 1.60 13.70
CA HIS A 115 12.53 1.44 14.08
C HIS A 115 13.45 1.61 12.88
N GLN A 116 13.16 0.97 11.74
CA GLN A 116 13.96 1.12 10.52
C GLN A 116 13.99 2.57 10.01
N LEU A 117 12.87 3.28 10.07
CA LEU A 117 12.81 4.71 9.72
C LEU A 117 13.70 5.54 10.63
N GLN A 118 13.67 5.29 11.94
CA GLN A 118 14.52 5.97 12.91
C GLN A 118 16.01 5.69 12.65
N ASP A 119 16.37 4.43 12.41
CA ASP A 119 17.73 4.00 12.08
C ASP A 119 18.25 4.65 10.79
N ARG A 120 17.36 4.90 9.83
CA ARG A 120 17.65 5.62 8.58
C ARG A 120 17.63 7.15 8.74
N GLY A 121 17.44 7.66 9.96
CA GLY A 121 17.48 9.09 10.28
C GLY A 121 16.17 9.85 10.09
N TYR A 122 15.03 9.17 9.92
CA TYR A 122 13.74 9.85 9.88
C TYR A 122 13.37 10.38 11.28
N PRO A 123 13.03 11.67 11.43
CA PRO A 123 12.75 12.27 12.75
C PRO A 123 11.36 11.87 13.27
N LEU A 124 11.31 10.76 14.01
CA LEU A 124 10.08 10.34 14.67
C LEU A 124 9.88 11.11 16.00
N PRO A 125 8.64 11.56 16.29
CA PRO A 125 8.29 12.07 17.62
C PRO A 125 8.44 10.99 18.71
N ALA A 126 8.74 11.40 19.94
CA ALA A 126 8.96 10.46 21.06
C ALA A 126 7.76 9.53 21.34
N ASP A 127 6.55 9.95 21.02
CA ASP A 127 5.31 9.20 21.22
C ASP A 127 4.88 8.36 19.99
N ALA A 128 5.68 8.34 18.92
CA ALA A 128 5.34 7.66 17.67
C ALA A 128 5.01 6.19 17.88
N PHE A 129 5.85 5.47 18.63
CA PHE A 129 5.69 4.04 18.90
C PHE A 129 4.42 3.72 19.71
N GLU A 130 4.07 4.57 20.67
CA GLU A 130 2.82 4.40 21.44
C GLU A 130 1.59 4.71 20.58
N LYS A 131 1.64 5.76 19.76
CA LYS A 131 0.55 6.08 18.85
C LYS A 131 0.30 4.98 17.82
N ALA A 132 1.37 4.34 17.33
CA ALA A 132 1.30 3.23 16.37
C ALA A 132 0.70 1.92 16.95
N LYS A 133 0.56 1.80 18.26
CA LYS A 133 -0.12 0.65 18.90
C LYS A 133 -1.65 0.77 18.90
N LYS A 134 -2.19 1.94 18.61
CA LYS A 134 -3.63 2.18 18.65
C LYS A 134 -4.32 1.53 17.45
N VAL A 135 -5.23 0.60 17.76
CA VAL A 135 -6.09 -0.02 16.74
C VAL A 135 -7.11 0.99 16.22
N GLN A 136 -7.25 1.07 14.92
CA GLN A 136 -8.17 1.99 14.24
C GLN A 136 -9.59 1.40 14.10
N ALA A 137 -10.54 2.21 13.62
CA ALA A 137 -11.94 1.82 13.46
C ALA A 137 -12.16 0.64 12.48
N ASP A 138 -11.22 0.43 11.55
CA ASP A 138 -11.21 -0.68 10.60
C ASP A 138 -10.36 -1.87 11.04
N ASN A 139 -9.95 -1.89 12.34
CA ASN A 139 -9.09 -2.89 12.97
C ASN A 139 -7.67 -2.96 12.38
N THR A 140 -7.14 -1.88 11.78
CA THR A 140 -5.73 -1.78 11.39
C THR A 140 -4.89 -1.13 12.49
N LEU A 141 -3.56 -1.31 12.40
CA LEU A 141 -2.57 -0.45 13.05
C LEU A 141 -2.01 0.48 11.98
N LEU A 142 -1.93 1.77 12.26
CA LEU A 142 -1.35 2.71 11.30
C LEU A 142 -0.59 3.85 11.99
N TYR A 143 0.33 4.44 11.20
CA TYR A 143 1.04 5.65 11.58
C TYR A 143 1.28 6.52 10.35
N PHE A 144 1.11 7.84 10.51
CA PHE A 144 1.37 8.81 9.44
C PHE A 144 2.75 9.42 9.57
N ILE A 145 3.51 9.36 8.49
CA ILE A 145 4.74 10.13 8.30
C ILE A 145 4.53 11.18 7.20
N LYS A 146 5.51 12.06 6.99
CA LYS A 146 5.48 13.06 5.92
C LYS A 146 6.74 12.96 5.09
N ASP A 147 6.59 13.15 3.79
CA ASP A 147 7.72 13.35 2.91
C ASP A 147 8.30 14.78 3.08
N PRO A 148 9.44 15.12 2.44
CA PRO A 148 10.04 16.45 2.52
C PRO A 148 9.13 17.60 2.07
N ASP A 149 8.18 17.35 1.17
CA ASP A 149 7.20 18.31 0.67
C ASP A 149 5.94 18.40 1.54
N GLY A 150 5.87 17.60 2.60
CA GLY A 150 4.76 17.56 3.54
C GLY A 150 3.59 16.67 3.11
N ASN A 151 3.72 15.89 2.02
CA ASN A 151 2.70 14.91 1.65
C ASN A 151 2.62 13.82 2.73
N ARG A 152 1.39 13.40 3.03
CA ARG A 152 1.17 12.36 4.02
C ARG A 152 1.39 10.99 3.43
N VAL A 153 2.14 10.15 4.15
CA VAL A 153 2.30 8.73 3.85
C VAL A 153 1.77 7.96 5.06
N GLU A 154 0.82 7.08 4.82
CA GLU A 154 0.29 6.17 5.82
C GLU A 154 1.05 4.84 5.76
N LEU A 155 1.57 4.39 6.88
CA LEU A 155 2.11 3.06 7.07
C LEU A 155 1.06 2.23 7.78
N SER A 156 0.53 1.20 7.13
CA SER A 156 -0.59 0.39 7.66
C SER A 156 -0.18 -1.07 7.83
N GLN A 157 -0.34 -1.60 9.03
CA GLN A 157 -0.25 -3.03 9.30
C GLN A 157 -1.64 -3.64 9.36
N LEU A 158 -1.94 -4.53 8.41
CA LEU A 158 -3.20 -5.27 8.41
C LEU A 158 -3.18 -6.36 9.48
N ARG A 159 -4.24 -6.41 10.28
CA ARG A 159 -4.52 -7.50 11.21
C ARG A 159 -5.46 -8.51 10.55
N GLN A 160 -5.52 -9.74 11.05
CA GLN A 160 -6.41 -10.77 10.50
C GLN A 160 -7.89 -10.38 10.58
N ASP A 161 -8.26 -9.59 11.57
CA ASP A 161 -9.61 -9.08 11.80
C ASP A 161 -9.86 -7.69 11.19
N SER A 162 -8.90 -7.12 10.43
CA SER A 162 -9.09 -5.83 9.75
C SER A 162 -10.16 -5.93 8.66
N LEU A 163 -10.89 -4.83 8.46
CA LEU A 163 -11.97 -4.81 7.46
C LEU A 163 -11.44 -5.03 6.04
N GLN A 164 -10.22 -4.59 5.73
CA GLN A 164 -9.58 -4.87 4.45
C GLN A 164 -9.36 -6.37 4.23
N VAL A 165 -8.96 -7.11 5.27
CA VAL A 165 -8.76 -8.57 5.20
C VAL A 165 -10.09 -9.30 5.15
N THR A 166 -11.00 -9.00 6.08
CA THR A 166 -12.28 -9.71 6.20
C THR A 166 -13.27 -9.42 5.08
N SER A 167 -13.08 -8.32 4.34
CA SER A 167 -13.87 -8.00 3.13
C SER A 167 -13.37 -8.72 1.87
N ARG A 168 -12.26 -9.46 1.94
CA ARG A 168 -11.78 -10.28 0.82
C ARG A 168 -12.82 -11.36 0.50
N GLY A 169 -13.20 -11.47 -0.77
CA GLY A 169 -14.16 -12.49 -1.21
C GLY A 169 -15.64 -12.19 -0.93
N LYS A 170 -15.99 -11.07 -0.31
CA LYS A 170 -17.37 -10.60 -0.31
C LYS A 170 -17.75 -10.19 -1.74
N LYS A 171 -18.71 -10.91 -2.32
CA LYS A 171 -19.27 -10.66 -3.66
C LYS A 171 -20.34 -9.59 -3.61
#